data_ce0758d8c4019ac209863910ef8cce0f
#
_entry.id   ce0758d8c4019ac209863910ef8cce0f
#
_cell.length_a   1.000
_cell.length_b   1.000
_cell.length_c   1.000
_cell.angle_alpha   90.00
_cell.angle_beta   90.00
_cell.angle_gamma   90.00
#
_symmetry.space_group_name_H-M   'P 1'
#
loop_
_entity.id
_entity.type
_entity.pdbx_description
1 polymer ?
#
loop_
_entity_poly.entity_id
_entity_poly.type
_entity_poly.pdbx_seq_one_letter_code
_entity_poly.pdbx_strand_id
1 'polypeptide(L)'
;MLHVSDLMREMKCDCFCWNSAHNSLHQESFYKMDCPFSDLWRNYLNANECGLGHSMDSNEQSLKLLEENEVVCFARFEYKECRTKIPYLKKLENGYMAVYPHLSAYPKENEALIMKVNQMILSHCGVDIVENRIVYLNKEYVRQDALDLNELLCISDKLFNKRNHLSKTIAECMEEVDVDLDGWIERTKEILNRPSVTPVRTKQCTALRRCNYYSVCFNESNEPDDSILFFTTNQHKLDAYDRGIRHIHELPLNQIEGFRLQYAQYMASKTQKPFMDRAALQVWMKQIKYPISYLDFEWDTFAVPPYMNMKPFDVLCFQYSLHVETSDGNLTHYNFFESKDCRRHFIEQLIKDLPKAGTILVYNMEGAEKLRLKQLASQFEEYREELESICSRMIDLSKPFEAGLYYNSKMRGHYSLKSILPVFSKDVSYHDLDIQNGLNAVFAYRTYDEKDEEEKKDVKEAISTYCQMDTYAEYVVYHGLIKEVEKDA
;
A
#
# COMPACT_ATOMS: atom_id res chain seq x y z
N MET A 1 14.00 -20.00 17.62
CA MET A 1 14.28 -18.74 18.35
C MET A 1 13.13 -17.79 18.01
N LEU A 2 12.45 -17.30 19.02
CA LEU A 2 11.32 -16.37 18.89
C LEU A 2 11.83 -14.93 18.85
N HIS A 3 11.18 -14.07 18.07
CA HIS A 3 11.47 -12.63 18.02
C HIS A 3 10.26 -11.82 18.47
N VAL A 4 10.47 -10.62 18.99
CA VAL A 4 9.37 -9.68 19.33
C VAL A 4 8.46 -9.45 18.12
N SER A 5 8.99 -9.48 16.90
CA SER A 5 8.18 -9.42 15.70
C SER A 5 7.18 -10.56 15.54
N ASP A 6 7.43 -11.74 16.12
CA ASP A 6 6.52 -12.88 16.06
C ASP A 6 5.35 -12.68 17.02
N LEU A 7 5.59 -12.05 18.19
CA LEU A 7 4.53 -11.61 19.09
C LEU A 7 3.59 -10.64 18.38
N MET A 8 4.15 -9.64 17.65
CA MET A 8 3.35 -8.68 16.89
C MET A 8 2.55 -9.35 15.74
N ARG A 9 3.07 -10.43 15.16
CA ARG A 9 2.35 -11.22 14.14
C ARG A 9 1.21 -12.02 14.73
N GLU A 10 1.41 -12.57 15.92
CA GLU A 10 0.38 -13.32 16.66
C GLU A 10 -0.84 -12.45 16.97
N MET A 11 -0.64 -11.18 17.34
CA MET A 11 -1.74 -10.22 17.53
C MET A 11 -2.66 -10.07 16.32
N LYS A 12 -2.17 -10.32 15.10
CA LYS A 12 -3.03 -10.28 13.91
C LYS A 12 -3.94 -11.49 13.85
N CYS A 13 -3.40 -12.67 13.93
CA CYS A 13 -4.08 -13.95 14.18
C CYS A 13 -3.05 -15.10 14.22
N ASP A 14 -3.45 -16.25 14.80
CA ASP A 14 -2.64 -17.47 14.87
C ASP A 14 -2.13 -17.90 13.48
N CYS A 15 -3.00 -17.87 12.45
CA CYS A 15 -2.62 -18.23 11.08
C CYS A 15 -1.59 -17.28 10.49
N PHE A 16 -1.67 -15.98 10.75
CA PHE A 16 -0.68 -15.02 10.26
C PHE A 16 0.69 -15.30 10.91
N CYS A 17 0.72 -15.54 12.22
CA CYS A 17 1.93 -15.88 12.94
C CYS A 17 2.55 -17.18 12.40
N TRP A 18 1.77 -18.24 12.34
CA TRP A 18 2.21 -19.56 11.88
C TRP A 18 2.72 -19.53 10.43
N ASN A 19 1.95 -18.93 9.51
CA ASN A 19 2.31 -18.83 8.10
C ASN A 19 3.59 -18.00 7.88
N SER A 20 3.82 -16.95 8.69
CA SER A 20 5.04 -16.16 8.53
C SER A 20 6.33 -16.92 8.89
N ALA A 21 6.23 -18.00 9.64
CA ALA A 21 7.35 -18.87 9.96
C ALA A 21 7.48 -20.08 9.03
N HIS A 22 6.36 -20.61 8.50
CA HIS A 22 6.32 -21.88 7.78
C HIS A 22 6.06 -21.75 6.27
N ASN A 23 5.49 -20.62 5.83
CA ASN A 23 5.24 -20.35 4.41
C ASN A 23 6.06 -19.14 3.97
N SER A 24 7.13 -19.37 3.23
CA SER A 24 7.88 -18.31 2.56
C SER A 24 7.03 -17.74 1.41
N LEU A 25 6.28 -16.69 1.70
CA LEU A 25 5.87 -15.79 0.63
C LEU A 25 7.13 -15.09 0.14
N HIS A 26 7.38 -15.13 -1.17
CA HIS A 26 8.48 -14.38 -1.77
C HIS A 26 8.35 -12.92 -1.34
N GLN A 27 9.43 -12.35 -0.78
CA GLN A 27 9.43 -10.96 -0.31
C GLN A 27 9.17 -9.96 -1.45
N GLU A 28 9.40 -10.37 -2.68
CA GLU A 28 9.09 -9.66 -3.92
C GLU A 28 7.61 -9.26 -4.07
N SER A 29 6.70 -9.93 -3.35
CA SER A 29 5.28 -9.57 -3.34
C SER A 29 4.93 -8.36 -2.46
N PHE A 30 5.92 -7.80 -1.73
CA PHE A 30 5.69 -6.67 -0.82
C PHE A 30 6.46 -5.45 -1.28
N TYR A 31 5.72 -4.35 -1.45
CA TYR A 31 6.34 -3.05 -1.66
C TYR A 31 7.24 -2.69 -0.47
N LYS A 32 8.51 -2.49 -0.72
CA LYS A 32 9.48 -1.94 0.23
C LYS A 32 10.03 -0.65 -0.36
N MET A 33 10.01 0.42 0.41
CA MET A 33 10.74 1.62 0.04
C MET A 33 12.23 1.33 0.07
N ASP A 34 12.93 1.63 -1.01
CA ASP A 34 14.38 1.61 -1.03
C ASP A 34 14.89 2.86 -0.32
N CYS A 35 15.47 2.66 0.88
CA CYS A 35 15.93 3.76 1.69
C CYS A 35 16.99 3.29 2.68
N PRO A 36 18.20 3.86 2.66
CA PRO A 36 19.27 3.59 3.61
C PRO A 36 19.00 4.26 4.97
N PHE A 37 17.79 4.06 5.51
CA PHE A 37 17.30 4.77 6.69
C PHE A 37 18.17 4.56 7.94
N SER A 38 18.80 3.38 8.06
CA SER A 38 19.72 3.10 9.17
C SER A 38 20.92 4.05 9.21
N ASP A 39 21.47 4.42 8.07
CA ASP A 39 22.63 5.31 8.01
C ASP A 39 22.19 6.76 8.24
N LEU A 40 21.02 7.15 7.75
CA LEU A 40 20.48 8.49 7.95
C LEU A 40 20.23 8.81 9.43
N TRP A 41 19.49 7.94 10.16
CA TRP A 41 19.22 8.23 11.57
C TRP A 41 20.45 8.05 12.46
N ARG A 42 21.41 7.18 12.11
CA ARG A 42 22.68 7.07 12.83
C ARG A 42 23.51 8.36 12.68
N ASN A 43 23.58 8.90 11.47
CA ASN A 43 24.22 10.21 11.23
C ASN A 43 23.51 11.33 12.00
N TYR A 44 22.18 11.38 11.95
CA TYR A 44 21.38 12.38 12.67
C TYR A 44 21.59 12.33 14.20
N LEU A 45 21.70 11.13 14.77
CA LEU A 45 21.94 10.92 16.21
C LEU A 45 23.43 10.95 16.61
N ASN A 46 24.32 11.26 15.68
CA ASN A 46 25.78 11.22 15.87
C ASN A 46 26.29 9.85 16.38
N ALA A 47 25.71 8.76 15.85
CA ALA A 47 26.00 7.38 16.27
C ALA A 47 26.92 6.64 15.28
N ASN A 48 27.82 7.34 14.60
CA ASN A 48 28.78 6.72 13.67
C ASN A 48 29.90 5.98 14.41
N GLU A 49 30.31 6.51 15.55
CA GLU A 49 31.27 5.90 16.46
C GLU A 49 30.52 5.39 17.69
N CYS A 50 29.94 4.19 17.61
CA CYS A 50 29.17 3.57 18.68
C CYS A 50 29.48 2.08 18.77
N GLY A 51 29.16 1.47 19.92
CA GLY A 51 29.12 0.01 20.03
C GLY A 51 28.08 -0.57 19.09
N LEU A 52 28.42 -1.61 18.34
CA LEU A 52 27.52 -2.28 17.39
C LEU A 52 27.17 -3.68 17.89
N GLY A 53 25.88 -3.91 18.13
CA GLY A 53 25.37 -5.25 18.44
C GLY A 53 25.23 -6.11 17.16
N HIS A 54 25.60 -7.36 17.26
CA HIS A 54 25.53 -8.35 16.20
C HIS A 54 24.36 -9.32 16.37
N SER A 55 23.93 -9.97 15.29
CA SER A 55 22.73 -10.82 15.30
C SER A 55 22.80 -11.99 16.27
N MET A 56 23.98 -12.48 16.62
CA MET A 56 24.20 -13.63 17.50
C MET A 56 24.66 -13.27 18.92
N ASP A 57 24.76 -11.97 19.25
CA ASP A 57 25.22 -11.56 20.58
C ASP A 57 24.33 -12.13 21.70
N SER A 58 24.96 -12.64 22.73
CA SER A 58 24.28 -13.01 23.99
C SER A 58 23.94 -11.75 24.81
N ASN A 59 23.12 -11.94 25.88
CA ASN A 59 22.85 -10.87 26.84
C ASN A 59 24.16 -10.34 27.48
N GLU A 60 25.09 -11.24 27.83
CA GLU A 60 26.39 -10.87 28.42
C GLU A 60 27.21 -9.99 27.46
N GLN A 61 27.26 -10.34 26.18
CA GLN A 61 27.95 -9.55 25.14
C GLN A 61 27.30 -8.19 24.97
N SER A 62 25.96 -8.12 24.96
CA SER A 62 25.24 -6.86 24.86
C SER A 62 25.41 -5.98 26.10
N LEU A 63 25.43 -6.56 27.30
CA LEU A 63 25.72 -5.82 28.55
C LEU A 63 27.15 -5.26 28.54
N LYS A 64 28.13 -6.06 28.11
CA LYS A 64 29.50 -5.59 27.95
C LYS A 64 29.62 -4.42 26.98
N LEU A 65 28.91 -4.46 25.83
CA LEU A 65 28.86 -3.35 24.91
C LEU A 65 28.31 -2.07 25.57
N LEU A 66 27.27 -2.19 26.42
CA LEU A 66 26.69 -1.06 27.15
C LEU A 66 27.63 -0.51 28.26
N GLU A 67 28.49 -1.36 28.85
CA GLU A 67 29.49 -0.91 29.80
C GLU A 67 30.62 -0.12 29.13
N GLU A 68 31.09 -0.58 27.98
CA GLU A 68 32.23 -0.05 27.24
C GLU A 68 31.91 1.17 26.38
N ASN A 69 30.62 1.44 26.07
CA ASN A 69 30.22 2.48 25.16
C ASN A 69 29.11 3.37 25.75
N GLU A 70 29.18 4.68 25.49
CA GLU A 70 28.13 5.63 25.82
C GLU A 70 26.87 5.42 24.96
N VAL A 71 27.08 5.02 23.68
CA VAL A 71 26.04 4.73 22.71
C VAL A 71 26.24 3.35 22.13
N VAL A 72 25.16 2.56 22.07
CA VAL A 72 25.14 1.23 21.43
C VAL A 72 24.00 1.19 20.43
N CYS A 73 24.31 0.79 19.18
CA CYS A 73 23.32 0.55 18.15
C CYS A 73 23.10 -0.95 17.95
N PHE A 74 21.84 -1.32 17.68
CA PHE A 74 21.42 -2.69 17.37
C PHE A 74 21.68 -3.73 18.46
N ALA A 75 21.71 -3.31 19.73
CA ALA A 75 21.86 -4.22 20.88
C ALA A 75 20.81 -5.35 20.85
N ARG A 76 21.22 -6.54 21.28
CA ARG A 76 20.36 -7.74 21.31
C ARG A 76 20.16 -8.19 22.74
N PHE A 77 18.91 -8.45 23.10
CA PHE A 77 18.55 -9.00 24.40
C PHE A 77 17.56 -10.13 24.22
N GLU A 78 17.61 -11.10 25.14
CA GLU A 78 16.76 -12.27 25.11
C GLU A 78 16.19 -12.56 26.48
N TYR A 79 14.89 -12.79 26.55
CA TYR A 79 14.18 -13.26 27.73
C TYR A 79 13.25 -14.42 27.33
N LYS A 80 13.34 -15.55 28.03
CA LYS A 80 12.58 -16.77 27.77
C LYS A 80 12.59 -17.15 26.26
N GLU A 81 13.77 -17.15 25.64
CA GLU A 81 13.99 -17.44 24.22
C GLU A 81 13.30 -16.45 23.25
N CYS A 82 12.71 -15.36 23.77
CA CYS A 82 12.19 -14.27 22.98
C CYS A 82 13.23 -13.16 22.85
N ARG A 83 13.63 -12.90 21.63
CA ARG A 83 14.73 -12.00 21.31
C ARG A 83 14.24 -10.68 20.76
N THR A 84 14.85 -9.58 21.23
CA THR A 84 14.64 -8.24 20.71
C THR A 84 15.90 -7.66 20.10
N LYS A 85 15.71 -6.66 19.25
CA LYS A 85 16.73 -5.78 18.67
C LYS A 85 16.38 -4.34 19.03
N ILE A 86 17.22 -3.69 19.84
CA ILE A 86 17.03 -2.27 20.15
C ILE A 86 17.87 -1.45 19.18
N PRO A 87 17.26 -0.58 18.38
CA PRO A 87 17.97 0.16 17.34
C PRO A 87 19.07 1.07 17.90
N TYR A 88 18.79 1.77 19.02
CA TYR A 88 19.72 2.72 19.63
C TYR A 88 19.50 2.78 21.14
N LEU A 89 20.57 2.69 21.90
CA LEU A 89 20.63 2.90 23.35
C LEU A 89 21.71 3.92 23.67
N LYS A 90 21.37 4.92 24.48
CA LYS A 90 22.30 5.89 25.02
C LYS A 90 22.29 5.82 26.55
N LYS A 91 23.48 5.77 27.17
CA LYS A 91 23.66 5.79 28.60
C LYS A 91 23.27 7.16 29.16
N LEU A 92 22.49 7.16 30.25
CA LEU A 92 22.11 8.33 31.04
C LEU A 92 22.56 8.13 32.49
N GLU A 93 22.44 9.13 33.35
CA GLU A 93 22.83 9.04 34.75
C GLU A 93 22.07 7.94 35.51
N ASN A 94 20.78 7.74 35.23
CA ASN A 94 19.88 6.85 35.96
C ASN A 94 19.36 5.68 35.10
N GLY A 95 20.06 5.29 34.03
CA GLY A 95 19.64 4.21 33.14
C GLY A 95 19.96 4.50 31.69
N TYR A 96 19.06 4.12 30.78
CA TYR A 96 19.28 4.27 29.34
C TYR A 96 18.10 4.97 28.65
N MET A 97 18.40 5.75 27.61
CA MET A 97 17.46 6.22 26.64
C MET A 97 17.43 5.25 25.45
N ALA A 98 16.25 4.75 25.10
CA ALA A 98 16.03 3.98 23.88
C ALA A 98 15.44 4.86 22.80
N VAL A 99 16.01 4.81 21.57
CA VAL A 99 15.46 5.51 20.42
C VAL A 99 15.04 4.51 19.34
N TYR A 100 13.84 4.70 18.83
CA TYR A 100 13.21 3.85 17.82
C TYR A 100 13.05 4.61 16.50
N PRO A 101 13.94 4.36 15.51
CA PRO A 101 13.76 4.93 14.18
C PRO A 101 12.57 4.30 13.46
N HIS A 102 11.68 5.13 12.93
CA HIS A 102 10.47 4.71 12.26
C HIS A 102 10.33 5.38 10.88
N LEU A 103 10.31 4.58 9.82
CA LEU A 103 10.24 5.08 8.44
C LEU A 103 8.80 5.50 8.09
N SER A 104 8.29 6.53 8.76
CA SER A 104 7.02 7.19 8.47
C SER A 104 7.07 8.66 8.87
N ALA A 105 6.08 9.45 8.43
CA ALA A 105 5.91 10.83 8.89
C ALA A 105 5.04 10.93 10.15
N TYR A 106 4.28 9.89 10.49
CA TYR A 106 3.31 9.91 11.59
C TYR A 106 3.31 8.58 12.34
N PRO A 107 4.36 8.27 13.15
CA PRO A 107 4.37 7.08 13.99
C PRO A 107 3.22 7.12 14.99
N LYS A 108 2.41 6.07 15.03
CA LYS A 108 1.13 6.03 15.76
C LYS A 108 1.29 5.53 17.19
N GLU A 109 0.29 5.85 18.02
CA GLU A 109 0.20 5.43 19.43
C GLU A 109 0.38 3.91 19.63
N ASN A 110 0.01 3.09 18.65
CA ASN A 110 0.21 1.63 18.72
C ASN A 110 1.68 1.19 18.66
N GLU A 111 2.62 2.06 18.26
CA GLU A 111 4.06 1.76 18.35
C GLU A 111 4.52 1.60 19.81
N ALA A 112 3.80 2.20 20.77
CA ALA A 112 4.10 2.07 22.18
C ALA A 112 4.08 0.61 22.67
N LEU A 113 3.28 -0.27 22.07
CA LEU A 113 3.22 -1.68 22.45
C LEU A 113 4.58 -2.38 22.23
N ILE A 114 5.19 -2.23 21.06
CA ILE A 114 6.50 -2.85 20.80
C ILE A 114 7.59 -2.25 21.70
N MET A 115 7.51 -0.94 21.99
CA MET A 115 8.43 -0.28 22.92
C MET A 115 8.26 -0.81 24.34
N LYS A 116 7.01 -1.03 24.81
CA LYS A 116 6.69 -1.65 26.11
C LYS A 116 7.27 -3.05 26.22
N VAL A 117 7.04 -3.90 25.22
CA VAL A 117 7.58 -5.29 25.19
C VAL A 117 9.11 -5.27 25.22
N ASN A 118 9.74 -4.41 24.44
CA ASN A 118 11.19 -4.26 24.44
C ASN A 118 11.71 -3.83 25.84
N GLN A 119 11.08 -2.84 26.45
CA GLN A 119 11.44 -2.37 27.79
C GLN A 119 11.31 -3.48 28.83
N MET A 120 10.24 -4.28 28.77
CA MET A 120 10.07 -5.43 29.68
C MET A 120 11.18 -6.46 29.51
N ILE A 121 11.53 -6.82 28.27
CA ILE A 121 12.65 -7.76 28.01
C ILE A 121 13.96 -7.20 28.55
N LEU A 122 14.26 -5.92 28.32
CA LEU A 122 15.48 -5.27 28.80
C LEU A 122 15.54 -5.24 30.32
N SER A 123 14.43 -4.92 30.99
CA SER A 123 14.35 -4.93 32.46
C SER A 123 14.67 -6.31 33.05
N HIS A 124 14.17 -7.41 32.43
CA HIS A 124 14.55 -8.78 32.83
C HIS A 124 16.04 -9.08 32.59
N CYS A 125 16.70 -8.35 31.71
CA CYS A 125 18.14 -8.48 31.44
C CYS A 125 19.00 -7.50 32.29
N GLY A 126 18.40 -6.74 33.20
CA GLY A 126 19.11 -5.76 34.06
C GLY A 126 19.41 -4.42 33.37
N VAL A 127 18.67 -4.07 32.29
CA VAL A 127 18.82 -2.81 31.58
C VAL A 127 17.57 -1.95 31.80
N ASP A 128 17.71 -0.86 32.55
CA ASP A 128 16.61 0.05 32.86
C ASP A 128 16.49 1.14 31.81
N ILE A 129 15.38 1.13 31.07
CA ILE A 129 15.03 2.19 30.12
C ILE A 129 14.21 3.25 30.86
N VAL A 130 14.80 4.43 31.02
CA VAL A 130 14.17 5.56 31.71
C VAL A 130 13.58 6.57 30.73
N GLU A 131 13.97 6.51 29.46
CA GLU A 131 13.47 7.40 28.41
C GLU A 131 13.31 6.66 27.10
N ASN A 132 12.16 6.87 26.44
CA ASN A 132 11.88 6.36 25.10
C ASN A 132 11.68 7.54 24.12
N ARG A 133 12.31 7.47 22.97
CA ARG A 133 12.20 8.45 21.88
C ARG A 133 11.93 7.75 20.56
N ILE A 134 11.29 8.46 19.65
CA ILE A 134 11.07 8.00 18.28
C ILE A 134 11.68 8.99 17.29
N VAL A 135 12.39 8.47 16.28
CA VAL A 135 12.89 9.26 15.15
C VAL A 135 12.02 8.96 13.93
N TYR A 136 11.54 10.01 13.27
CA TYR A 136 10.63 9.89 12.13
C TYR A 136 10.88 10.99 11.09
N LEU A 137 10.25 10.87 9.90
CA LEU A 137 10.44 11.81 8.79
C LEU A 137 9.53 13.05 8.96
N ASN A 138 10.10 14.22 8.79
CA ASN A 138 9.37 15.48 8.70
C ASN A 138 8.68 15.60 7.34
N LYS A 139 7.36 15.42 7.30
CA LYS A 139 6.58 15.49 6.05
C LYS A 139 6.64 16.87 5.38
N GLU A 140 6.92 17.93 6.13
CA GLU A 140 7.00 19.28 5.57
C GLU A 140 8.39 19.63 5.00
N TYR A 141 9.37 18.76 5.21
CA TYR A 141 10.68 18.93 4.60
C TYR A 141 10.57 18.98 3.07
N VAL A 142 11.25 19.94 2.47
CA VAL A 142 11.40 20.07 1.01
C VAL A 142 12.88 19.99 0.67
N ARG A 143 13.28 18.96 -0.05
CA ARG A 143 14.68 18.77 -0.43
C ARG A 143 15.20 19.94 -1.26
N GLN A 144 16.29 20.52 -0.81
CA GLN A 144 17.11 21.45 -1.57
C GLN A 144 18.20 20.68 -2.36
N ASP A 145 19.22 21.35 -2.80
CA ASP A 145 20.36 20.73 -3.50
C ASP A 145 20.99 19.60 -2.67
N ALA A 146 21.32 19.88 -1.41
CA ALA A 146 21.80 18.87 -0.46
C ALA A 146 20.68 18.35 0.44
N LEU A 147 20.84 17.10 0.92
CA LEU A 147 19.96 16.50 1.92
C LEU A 147 20.34 17.02 3.31
N ASP A 148 19.45 17.76 3.95
CA ASP A 148 19.62 18.21 5.33
C ASP A 148 18.92 17.25 6.30
N LEU A 149 19.71 16.47 7.06
CA LEU A 149 19.17 15.50 8.01
C LEU A 149 18.51 16.15 9.21
N ASN A 150 18.92 17.36 9.62
CA ASN A 150 18.34 18.06 10.76
C ASN A 150 16.94 18.61 10.45
N GLU A 151 16.67 18.93 9.19
CA GLU A 151 15.33 19.31 8.74
C GLU A 151 14.47 18.10 8.32
N LEU A 152 15.11 17.05 7.78
CA LEU A 152 14.41 15.83 7.32
C LEU A 152 13.91 14.97 8.47
N LEU A 153 14.69 14.84 9.55
CA LEU A 153 14.38 13.94 10.65
C LEU A 153 13.93 14.72 11.89
N CYS A 154 12.94 14.16 12.56
CA CYS A 154 12.45 14.65 13.85
C CYS A 154 12.67 13.60 14.91
N ILE A 155 13.02 14.02 16.13
CA ILE A 155 13.02 13.20 17.33
C ILE A 155 11.94 13.68 18.30
N SER A 156 11.16 12.76 18.88
CA SER A 156 10.05 13.09 19.77
C SER A 156 9.89 12.06 20.89
N ASP A 157 9.34 12.49 22.02
CA ASP A 157 8.81 11.67 23.09
C ASP A 157 7.30 11.42 22.95
N LYS A 158 6.67 11.94 21.89
CA LYS A 158 5.23 11.82 21.61
C LYS A 158 4.95 11.06 20.33
N LEU A 159 3.80 10.42 20.30
CA LEU A 159 3.26 9.69 19.17
C LEU A 159 2.07 10.42 18.55
N PHE A 160 1.70 10.03 17.33
CA PHE A 160 0.60 10.63 16.59
C PHE A 160 -0.68 9.79 16.76
N ASN A 161 -1.79 10.47 17.03
CA ASN A 161 -3.11 9.86 17.03
C ASN A 161 -3.57 9.46 15.60
N LYS A 162 -4.76 8.86 15.50
CA LYS A 162 -5.35 8.42 14.21
C LYS A 162 -5.53 9.56 13.19
N ARG A 163 -5.61 10.83 13.66
CA ARG A 163 -5.79 12.01 12.80
C ARG A 163 -4.48 12.72 12.44
N ASN A 164 -3.32 12.08 12.68
CA ASN A 164 -1.98 12.63 12.42
C ASN A 164 -1.63 13.87 13.28
N HIS A 165 -2.22 14.03 14.47
CA HIS A 165 -1.81 15.06 15.40
C HIS A 165 -0.91 14.45 16.48
N LEU A 166 0.17 15.13 16.86
CA LEU A 166 0.94 14.77 18.06
C LEU A 166 -0.01 14.76 19.27
N SER A 167 0.05 13.69 20.02
CA SER A 167 -0.89 13.41 21.09
C SER A 167 -0.16 13.11 22.39
N LYS A 168 -0.27 11.87 22.87
CA LYS A 168 0.30 11.41 24.12
C LYS A 168 1.82 11.19 24.01
N THR A 169 2.49 11.27 25.15
CA THR A 169 3.87 10.80 25.26
C THR A 169 3.95 9.29 25.07
N ILE A 170 5.10 8.80 24.69
CA ILE A 170 5.37 7.35 24.59
C ILE A 170 5.11 6.70 25.95
N ALA A 171 5.53 7.33 27.06
CA ALA A 171 5.32 6.83 28.41
C ALA A 171 3.82 6.68 28.72
N GLU A 172 3.00 7.71 28.47
CA GLU A 172 1.54 7.64 28.67
C GLU A 172 0.91 6.52 27.81
N CYS A 173 1.32 6.39 26.55
CA CYS A 173 0.83 5.33 25.69
C CYS A 173 1.23 3.93 26.20
N MET A 174 2.45 3.78 26.73
CA MET A 174 2.92 2.52 27.30
C MET A 174 2.20 2.15 28.62
N GLU A 175 1.80 3.13 29.42
CA GLU A 175 1.01 2.89 30.65
C GLU A 175 -0.41 2.37 30.32
N GLU A 176 -1.00 2.78 29.22
CA GLU A 176 -2.33 2.33 28.76
C GLU A 176 -2.33 0.90 28.20
N VAL A 177 -1.15 0.34 27.92
CA VAL A 177 -1.02 -1.02 27.35
C VAL A 177 -0.74 -2.00 28.47
N ASP A 178 -1.65 -2.93 28.71
CA ASP A 178 -1.43 -4.07 29.60
C ASP A 178 -0.84 -5.24 28.81
N VAL A 179 0.28 -5.81 29.29
CA VAL A 179 1.00 -6.89 28.61
C VAL A 179 1.39 -7.97 29.61
N ASP A 180 0.79 -9.15 29.48
CA ASP A 180 1.31 -10.38 30.04
C ASP A 180 2.38 -10.95 29.10
N LEU A 181 3.62 -10.49 29.24
CA LEU A 181 4.73 -10.88 28.38
C LEU A 181 4.98 -12.40 28.42
N ASP A 182 4.93 -12.98 29.61
CA ASP A 182 5.20 -14.41 29.80
C ASP A 182 4.16 -15.28 29.11
N GLY A 183 2.88 -15.00 29.37
CA GLY A 183 1.78 -15.71 28.71
C GLY A 183 1.78 -15.52 27.20
N TRP A 184 2.16 -14.32 26.73
CA TRP A 184 2.24 -14.05 25.28
C TRP A 184 3.38 -14.81 24.60
N ILE A 185 4.56 -14.86 25.23
CA ILE A 185 5.70 -15.66 24.74
C ILE A 185 5.32 -17.15 24.63
N GLU A 186 4.74 -17.72 25.69
CA GLU A 186 4.36 -19.14 25.70
C GLU A 186 3.28 -19.46 24.65
N ARG A 187 2.26 -18.62 24.55
CA ARG A 187 1.22 -18.77 23.53
C ARG A 187 1.79 -18.70 22.11
N THR A 188 2.68 -17.74 21.82
CA THR A 188 3.29 -17.62 20.50
C THR A 188 4.16 -18.84 20.16
N LYS A 189 4.93 -19.34 21.12
CA LYS A 189 5.70 -20.59 20.95
C LYS A 189 4.79 -21.79 20.66
N GLU A 190 3.69 -21.91 21.40
CA GLU A 190 2.72 -22.97 21.17
C GLU A 190 2.18 -22.93 19.74
N ILE A 191 1.77 -21.76 19.26
CA ILE A 191 1.25 -21.58 17.88
C ILE A 191 2.31 -21.97 16.85
N LEU A 192 3.54 -21.48 17.00
CA LEU A 192 4.63 -21.75 16.06
C LEU A 192 5.04 -23.23 16.02
N ASN A 193 4.86 -23.96 17.11
CA ASN A 193 5.18 -25.39 17.20
C ASN A 193 4.03 -26.31 16.75
N ARG A 194 2.84 -25.78 16.46
CA ARG A 194 1.71 -26.60 15.95
C ARG A 194 2.04 -27.16 14.57
N PRO A 195 1.62 -28.37 14.24
CA PRO A 195 1.80 -28.94 12.90
C PRO A 195 0.99 -28.17 11.83
N SER A 196 -0.11 -27.55 12.23
CA SER A 196 -0.96 -26.72 11.39
C SER A 196 -1.86 -25.83 12.25
N VAL A 197 -2.40 -24.78 11.66
CA VAL A 197 -3.39 -23.88 12.27
C VAL A 197 -4.61 -23.80 11.35
N THR A 198 -5.80 -24.01 11.92
CA THR A 198 -7.06 -23.91 11.16
C THR A 198 -7.43 -22.45 10.94
N PRO A 199 -7.58 -22.00 9.69
CA PRO A 199 -7.96 -20.63 9.41
C PRO A 199 -9.40 -20.30 9.87
N VAL A 200 -9.54 -19.19 10.58
CA VAL A 200 -10.84 -18.59 10.91
C VAL A 200 -10.97 -17.27 10.16
N ARG A 201 -12.03 -17.15 9.35
CA ARG A 201 -12.29 -15.93 8.57
C ARG A 201 -12.83 -14.84 9.48
N THR A 202 -12.15 -13.71 9.55
CA THR A 202 -12.54 -12.53 10.34
C THR A 202 -12.52 -11.26 9.49
N LYS A 203 -13.11 -10.19 10.00
CA LYS A 203 -13.04 -8.87 9.35
C LYS A 203 -11.60 -8.39 9.13
N GLN A 204 -10.67 -8.79 9.98
CA GLN A 204 -9.25 -8.43 9.84
C GLN A 204 -8.59 -9.02 8.58
N CYS A 205 -9.11 -10.16 8.07
CA CYS A 205 -8.58 -10.80 6.86
C CYS A 205 -8.70 -9.91 5.61
N THR A 206 -9.68 -9.01 5.58
CA THR A 206 -9.99 -8.14 4.44
C THR A 206 -10.16 -6.65 4.82
N ALA A 207 -9.73 -6.24 6.03
CA ALA A 207 -9.84 -4.87 6.49
C ALA A 207 -9.10 -3.90 5.52
N LEU A 208 -8.43 -2.89 5.90
CA LEU A 208 -7.80 -1.87 5.03
C LEU A 208 -7.03 -2.43 3.82
N ARG A 209 -6.39 -3.58 3.98
CA ARG A 209 -5.75 -4.37 2.91
C ARG A 209 -6.03 -5.84 3.15
N ARG A 210 -6.25 -6.60 2.06
CA ARG A 210 -6.36 -8.05 2.14
C ARG A 210 -5.10 -8.63 2.79
N CYS A 211 -5.29 -9.55 3.74
CA CYS A 211 -4.18 -10.22 4.41
C CYS A 211 -3.29 -10.95 3.39
N ASN A 212 -1.97 -10.86 3.54
CA ASN A 212 -1.02 -11.47 2.63
C ASN A 212 -1.16 -12.99 2.51
N TYR A 213 -1.60 -13.65 3.58
CA TYR A 213 -1.86 -15.09 3.62
C TYR A 213 -3.31 -15.45 3.31
N TYR A 214 -4.13 -14.51 2.82
CA TYR A 214 -5.55 -14.75 2.58
C TYR A 214 -5.79 -15.92 1.63
N SER A 215 -5.09 -15.98 0.50
CA SER A 215 -5.20 -17.05 -0.48
C SER A 215 -4.65 -18.39 0.01
N VAL A 216 -3.72 -18.38 0.98
CA VAL A 216 -3.22 -19.59 1.65
C VAL A 216 -4.27 -20.12 2.63
N CYS A 217 -4.93 -19.23 3.37
CA CYS A 217 -5.95 -19.58 4.36
C CYS A 217 -7.27 -19.98 3.72
N PHE A 218 -7.66 -19.33 2.61
CA PHE A 218 -9.00 -19.45 2.02
C PHE A 218 -8.92 -19.55 0.50
N ASN A 219 -9.35 -20.70 0.00
CA ASN A 219 -9.51 -20.89 -1.44
C ASN A 219 -10.92 -20.48 -1.86
N GLU A 220 -11.06 -19.36 -2.53
CA GLU A 220 -12.33 -18.82 -3.03
C GLU A 220 -12.63 -19.21 -4.49
N SER A 221 -11.77 -20.00 -5.15
CA SER A 221 -11.97 -20.38 -6.56
C SER A 221 -13.27 -21.16 -6.79
N ASN A 222 -13.71 -21.92 -5.79
CA ASN A 222 -14.93 -22.71 -5.85
C ASN A 222 -16.19 -21.96 -5.37
N GLU A 223 -16.04 -20.73 -4.88
CA GLU A 223 -17.19 -19.91 -4.50
C GLU A 223 -17.95 -19.45 -5.75
N PRO A 224 -19.29 -19.42 -5.72
CA PRO A 224 -20.07 -18.85 -6.82
C PRO A 224 -19.74 -17.36 -7.00
N ASP A 225 -19.86 -16.83 -8.21
CA ASP A 225 -19.55 -15.44 -8.51
C ASP A 225 -20.39 -14.43 -7.70
N ASP A 226 -21.57 -14.83 -7.28
CA ASP A 226 -22.46 -14.08 -6.40
C ASP A 226 -22.40 -14.53 -4.93
N SER A 227 -21.27 -15.13 -4.50
CA SER A 227 -21.11 -15.55 -3.11
C SER A 227 -21.28 -14.38 -2.15
N ILE A 228 -21.91 -14.65 -1.00
CA ILE A 228 -22.08 -13.69 0.10
C ILE A 228 -20.73 -13.13 0.58
N LEU A 229 -19.62 -13.85 0.42
CA LEU A 229 -18.28 -13.39 0.75
C LEU A 229 -17.83 -12.18 -0.08
N PHE A 230 -18.35 -12.06 -1.30
CA PHE A 230 -18.06 -10.95 -2.21
C PHE A 230 -19.00 -9.76 -2.04
N PHE A 231 -19.93 -9.84 -1.08
CA PHE A 231 -20.82 -8.73 -0.78
C PHE A 231 -20.02 -7.56 -0.18
N THR A 232 -20.03 -6.43 -0.88
CA THR A 232 -19.15 -5.30 -0.55
C THR A 232 -19.62 -4.64 0.75
N THR A 233 -18.67 -4.39 1.66
CA THR A 233 -18.85 -3.56 2.88
C THR A 233 -20.04 -3.98 3.76
N ASN A 234 -20.48 -5.25 3.73
CA ASN A 234 -21.59 -5.73 4.55
C ASN A 234 -21.10 -6.37 5.85
N GLN A 235 -21.57 -5.87 7.00
CA GLN A 235 -21.16 -6.36 8.33
C GLN A 235 -21.71 -7.74 8.67
N HIS A 236 -22.78 -8.18 8.02
CA HIS A 236 -23.45 -9.46 8.30
C HIS A 236 -22.94 -10.62 7.47
N LYS A 237 -22.12 -10.35 6.44
CA LYS A 237 -21.74 -11.36 5.45
C LYS A 237 -21.00 -12.57 6.00
N LEU A 238 -20.14 -12.39 7.01
CA LEU A 238 -19.39 -13.51 7.61
C LEU A 238 -20.32 -14.38 8.45
N ASP A 239 -21.13 -13.77 9.32
CA ASP A 239 -22.11 -14.50 10.11
C ASP A 239 -23.16 -15.21 9.24
N ALA A 240 -23.54 -14.63 8.10
CA ALA A 240 -24.42 -15.24 7.13
C ALA A 240 -23.76 -16.46 6.46
N TYR A 241 -22.50 -16.33 6.05
CA TYR A 241 -21.73 -17.42 5.48
C TYR A 241 -21.58 -18.60 6.45
N ASP A 242 -21.28 -18.33 7.72
CA ASP A 242 -21.15 -19.33 8.77
C ASP A 242 -22.49 -20.06 9.06
N ARG A 243 -23.62 -19.37 8.88
CA ARG A 243 -24.96 -19.96 8.95
C ARG A 243 -25.39 -20.74 7.70
N GLY A 244 -24.52 -20.83 6.69
CA GLY A 244 -24.77 -21.60 5.47
C GLY A 244 -25.37 -20.81 4.32
N ILE A 245 -25.57 -19.49 4.42
CA ILE A 245 -25.96 -18.64 3.29
C ILE A 245 -24.78 -18.56 2.33
N ARG A 246 -25.03 -18.83 1.06
CA ARG A 246 -23.97 -18.85 0.03
C ARG A 246 -24.12 -17.74 -1.00
N HIS A 247 -25.35 -17.37 -1.35
CA HIS A 247 -25.61 -16.35 -2.36
C HIS A 247 -26.07 -15.04 -1.75
N ILE A 248 -25.69 -13.91 -2.36
CA ILE A 248 -26.03 -12.56 -1.86
C ILE A 248 -27.55 -12.37 -1.74
N HIS A 249 -28.33 -12.89 -2.69
CA HIS A 249 -29.79 -12.74 -2.69
C HIS A 249 -30.53 -13.53 -1.59
N GLU A 250 -29.87 -14.47 -0.93
CA GLU A 250 -30.41 -15.21 0.21
C GLU A 250 -30.37 -14.40 1.52
N LEU A 251 -29.56 -13.29 1.54
CA LEU A 251 -29.49 -12.42 2.71
C LEU A 251 -30.82 -11.67 2.90
N PRO A 252 -31.38 -11.63 4.11
CA PRO A 252 -32.58 -10.86 4.41
C PRO A 252 -32.41 -9.38 4.05
N LEU A 253 -33.42 -8.77 3.43
CA LEU A 253 -33.38 -7.38 2.96
C LEU A 253 -33.05 -6.36 4.08
N ASN A 254 -33.47 -6.62 5.32
CA ASN A 254 -33.14 -5.78 6.47
C ASN A 254 -31.66 -5.86 6.90
N GLN A 255 -30.87 -6.74 6.32
CA GLN A 255 -29.43 -6.85 6.50
C GLN A 255 -28.63 -6.21 5.35
N ILE A 256 -29.31 -5.61 4.37
CA ILE A 256 -28.71 -4.79 3.33
C ILE A 256 -28.60 -3.35 3.88
N GLU A 257 -27.40 -2.79 3.88
CA GLU A 257 -27.08 -1.54 4.58
C GLU A 257 -27.39 -0.27 3.78
N GLY A 258 -28.17 -0.37 2.71
CA GLY A 258 -28.65 0.76 1.92
C GLY A 258 -27.66 1.39 0.95
N PHE A 259 -26.44 0.83 0.83
CA PHE A 259 -25.48 1.28 -0.19
C PHE A 259 -25.93 0.84 -1.58
N ARG A 260 -25.87 1.75 -2.55
CA ARG A 260 -26.31 1.45 -3.92
C ARG A 260 -25.59 0.27 -4.54
N LEU A 261 -24.29 0.14 -4.32
CA LEU A 261 -23.50 -1.00 -4.81
C LEU A 261 -24.02 -2.34 -4.21
N GLN A 262 -24.38 -2.37 -2.93
CA GLN A 262 -24.99 -3.57 -2.32
C GLN A 262 -26.32 -3.91 -2.97
N TYR A 263 -27.17 -2.92 -3.28
CA TYR A 263 -28.40 -3.14 -4.01
C TYR A 263 -28.15 -3.72 -5.42
N ALA A 264 -27.16 -3.16 -6.14
CA ALA A 264 -26.78 -3.68 -7.47
C ALA A 264 -26.29 -5.13 -7.40
N GLN A 265 -25.48 -5.48 -6.40
CA GLN A 265 -25.02 -6.84 -6.15
C GLN A 265 -26.19 -7.79 -5.82
N TYR A 266 -27.09 -7.36 -4.94
CA TYR A 266 -28.29 -8.15 -4.59
C TYR A 266 -29.16 -8.41 -5.82
N MET A 267 -29.42 -7.39 -6.63
CA MET A 267 -30.25 -7.53 -7.83
C MET A 267 -29.59 -8.41 -8.90
N ALA A 268 -28.28 -8.27 -9.09
CA ALA A 268 -27.54 -9.12 -10.02
C ALA A 268 -27.55 -10.59 -9.56
N SER A 269 -27.38 -10.86 -8.26
CA SER A 269 -27.50 -12.19 -7.68
C SER A 269 -28.93 -12.74 -7.83
N LYS A 270 -29.95 -11.94 -7.53
CA LYS A 270 -31.36 -12.37 -7.59
C LYS A 270 -31.85 -12.67 -9.00
N THR A 271 -31.44 -11.85 -9.96
CA THR A 271 -31.90 -11.98 -11.36
C THR A 271 -31.00 -12.88 -12.20
N GLN A 272 -29.82 -13.22 -11.71
CA GLN A 272 -28.75 -13.93 -12.43
C GLN A 272 -28.36 -13.22 -13.75
N LYS A 273 -28.51 -11.88 -13.77
CA LYS A 273 -28.16 -10.98 -14.87
C LYS A 273 -27.39 -9.78 -14.35
N PRO A 274 -26.60 -9.11 -15.18
CA PRO A 274 -26.00 -7.84 -14.79
C PRO A 274 -27.07 -6.85 -14.33
N PHE A 275 -26.79 -6.13 -13.25
CA PHE A 275 -27.58 -4.97 -12.85
C PHE A 275 -27.06 -3.73 -13.57
N MET A 276 -27.98 -2.91 -14.09
CA MET A 276 -27.65 -1.66 -14.77
C MET A 276 -28.71 -0.60 -14.47
N ASP A 277 -28.26 0.56 -13.96
CA ASP A 277 -29.04 1.79 -13.94
C ASP A 277 -28.76 2.57 -15.24
N ARG A 278 -29.53 2.25 -16.27
CA ARG A 278 -29.34 2.83 -17.62
C ARG A 278 -29.40 4.35 -17.61
N ALA A 279 -30.37 4.94 -16.92
CA ALA A 279 -30.56 6.38 -16.89
C ALA A 279 -29.32 7.10 -16.26
N ALA A 280 -28.84 6.59 -15.14
CA ALA A 280 -27.67 7.14 -14.50
C ALA A 280 -26.40 6.96 -15.33
N LEU A 281 -26.22 5.82 -16.00
CA LEU A 281 -25.09 5.57 -16.90
C LEU A 281 -25.13 6.52 -18.11
N GLN A 282 -26.29 6.74 -18.71
CA GLN A 282 -26.42 7.70 -19.83
C GLN A 282 -26.09 9.13 -19.39
N VAL A 283 -26.48 9.55 -18.18
CA VAL A 283 -26.10 10.85 -17.62
C VAL A 283 -24.59 10.96 -17.42
N TRP A 284 -23.96 9.90 -16.91
CA TRP A 284 -22.50 9.85 -16.74
C TRP A 284 -21.79 9.89 -18.09
N MET A 285 -22.21 9.11 -19.08
CA MET A 285 -21.63 9.07 -20.42
C MET A 285 -21.75 10.40 -21.18
N LYS A 286 -22.82 11.19 -20.97
CA LYS A 286 -22.99 12.52 -21.61
C LYS A 286 -21.91 13.53 -21.21
N GLN A 287 -21.17 13.29 -20.12
CA GLN A 287 -20.06 14.16 -19.72
C GLN A 287 -18.81 13.94 -20.59
N ILE A 288 -18.71 12.78 -21.25
CA ILE A 288 -17.55 12.39 -22.04
C ILE A 288 -17.62 12.97 -23.43
N LYS A 289 -16.54 13.64 -23.85
CA LYS A 289 -16.45 14.37 -25.12
C LYS A 289 -15.19 13.99 -25.87
N TYR A 290 -15.31 13.80 -27.15
CA TYR A 290 -14.16 13.57 -28.04
C TYR A 290 -13.28 14.81 -28.21
N PRO A 291 -11.95 14.63 -28.46
CA PRO A 291 -11.26 13.36 -28.42
C PRO A 291 -11.26 12.81 -26.97
N ILE A 292 -11.28 11.48 -26.81
CA ILE A 292 -11.19 10.82 -25.54
C ILE A 292 -9.76 10.34 -25.37
N SER A 293 -9.12 10.72 -24.25
CA SER A 293 -7.79 10.29 -23.87
C SER A 293 -7.89 9.29 -22.71
N TYR A 294 -7.39 8.07 -22.89
CA TYR A 294 -7.28 7.06 -21.85
C TYR A 294 -5.85 7.13 -21.32
N LEU A 295 -5.68 7.43 -20.04
CA LEU A 295 -4.38 7.79 -19.45
C LEU A 295 -4.11 7.04 -18.17
N ASP A 296 -2.93 6.42 -18.12
CA ASP A 296 -2.43 5.70 -16.93
C ASP A 296 -0.97 6.02 -16.68
N PHE A 297 -0.57 6.02 -15.38
CA PHE A 297 0.78 6.32 -14.92
C PHE A 297 1.36 5.17 -14.09
N GLU A 298 2.68 4.96 -14.22
CA GLU A 298 3.46 4.19 -13.28
C GLU A 298 4.42 5.09 -12.49
N TRP A 299 4.52 4.85 -11.18
CA TRP A 299 5.33 5.68 -10.28
C TRP A 299 5.98 4.87 -9.15
N ASP A 300 7.09 5.36 -8.64
CA ASP A 300 7.69 4.91 -7.38
C ASP A 300 7.50 5.95 -6.27
N THR A 301 7.55 5.53 -5.02
CA THR A 301 7.38 6.37 -3.83
C THR A 301 8.65 6.38 -3.01
N PHE A 302 9.13 7.57 -2.63
CA PHE A 302 10.38 7.73 -1.91
C PHE A 302 10.12 8.27 -0.50
N ALA A 303 10.51 7.49 0.53
CA ALA A 303 10.45 7.94 1.91
C ALA A 303 11.40 9.12 2.15
N VAL A 304 12.60 9.05 1.59
CA VAL A 304 13.57 10.15 1.55
C VAL A 304 13.58 10.72 0.15
N PRO A 305 13.26 12.01 -0.03
CA PRO A 305 13.16 12.61 -1.36
C PRO A 305 14.52 12.56 -2.09
N PRO A 306 14.60 11.91 -3.29
CA PRO A 306 15.88 11.78 -4.00
C PRO A 306 16.29 13.05 -4.75
N TYR A 307 15.32 13.94 -5.08
CA TYR A 307 15.56 15.11 -5.93
C TYR A 307 15.01 16.39 -5.31
N MET A 308 15.55 17.52 -5.75
CA MET A 308 15.16 18.87 -5.32
C MET A 308 13.64 19.10 -5.52
N ASN A 309 13.02 19.88 -4.64
CA ASN A 309 11.60 20.20 -4.57
C ASN A 309 10.67 19.00 -4.24
N MET A 310 11.21 17.82 -3.94
CA MET A 310 10.42 16.71 -3.43
C MET A 310 10.32 16.73 -1.90
N LYS A 311 9.21 16.23 -1.38
CA LYS A 311 8.94 15.99 0.04
C LYS A 311 9.04 14.49 0.38
N PRO A 312 9.20 14.11 1.65
CA PRO A 312 9.07 12.72 2.07
C PRO A 312 7.74 12.11 1.62
N PHE A 313 7.83 10.90 1.05
CA PHE A 313 6.72 10.14 0.45
C PHE A 313 6.15 10.74 -0.83
N ASP A 314 6.78 11.73 -1.43
CA ASP A 314 6.47 12.13 -2.79
C ASP A 314 6.78 11.00 -3.77
N VAL A 315 6.05 11.01 -4.87
CA VAL A 315 6.20 10.02 -5.94
C VAL A 315 6.94 10.63 -7.13
N LEU A 316 7.58 9.76 -7.88
CA LEU A 316 8.19 10.05 -9.17
C LEU A 316 7.46 9.20 -10.21
N CYS A 317 6.71 9.84 -11.10
CA CYS A 317 6.13 9.17 -12.26
C CYS A 317 7.26 8.95 -13.27
N PHE A 318 7.52 7.69 -13.60
CA PHE A 318 8.58 7.32 -14.56
C PHE A 318 8.02 6.85 -15.89
N GLN A 319 6.71 6.60 -15.96
CA GLN A 319 6.01 6.08 -17.12
C GLN A 319 4.62 6.68 -17.24
N TYR A 320 4.17 6.93 -18.47
CA TYR A 320 2.75 6.99 -18.83
C TYR A 320 2.48 6.23 -20.12
N SER A 321 1.23 5.78 -20.23
CA SER A 321 0.60 5.35 -21.46
C SER A 321 -0.61 6.23 -21.76
N LEU A 322 -0.83 6.54 -23.02
CA LEU A 322 -1.92 7.39 -23.47
C LEU A 322 -2.49 6.84 -24.78
N HIS A 323 -3.76 6.40 -24.77
CA HIS A 323 -4.51 6.18 -26.00
C HIS A 323 -5.42 7.37 -26.25
N VAL A 324 -5.44 7.86 -27.47
CA VAL A 324 -6.31 8.97 -27.91
C VAL A 324 -7.26 8.46 -28.98
N GLU A 325 -8.56 8.54 -28.68
CA GLU A 325 -9.64 8.18 -29.58
C GLU A 325 -10.31 9.43 -30.16
N THR A 326 -10.39 9.51 -31.46
CA THR A 326 -11.10 10.58 -32.16
C THR A 326 -12.54 10.18 -32.51
N SER A 327 -13.41 11.15 -32.83
CA SER A 327 -14.84 10.91 -33.10
C SER A 327 -15.12 10.05 -34.35
N ASP A 328 -14.15 9.85 -35.22
CA ASP A 328 -14.20 8.93 -36.36
C ASP A 328 -13.75 7.51 -36.01
N GLY A 329 -13.41 7.25 -34.72
CA GLY A 329 -13.02 5.93 -34.21
C GLY A 329 -11.54 5.59 -34.40
N ASN A 330 -10.71 6.54 -34.84
CA ASN A 330 -9.27 6.31 -34.91
C ASN A 330 -8.66 6.32 -33.49
N LEU A 331 -7.83 5.32 -33.16
CA LEU A 331 -7.16 5.16 -31.88
C LEU A 331 -5.64 5.27 -32.09
N THR A 332 -5.01 6.26 -31.48
CA THR A 332 -3.55 6.49 -31.53
C THR A 332 -2.95 6.26 -30.13
N HIS A 333 -1.76 5.68 -30.06
CA HIS A 333 -1.06 5.40 -28.81
C HIS A 333 0.23 6.22 -28.68
N TYR A 334 0.44 6.78 -27.48
CA TYR A 334 1.67 7.46 -27.04
C TYR A 334 2.18 6.81 -25.77
N ASN A 335 3.50 6.83 -25.59
CA ASN A 335 4.16 6.21 -24.44
C ASN A 335 5.38 7.02 -24.03
N PHE A 336 5.58 7.14 -22.73
CA PHE A 336 6.76 7.75 -22.13
C PHE A 336 7.35 6.79 -21.10
N PHE A 337 8.67 6.65 -21.10
CA PHE A 337 9.42 5.97 -20.04
C PHE A 337 10.82 6.57 -19.94
N GLU A 338 11.19 7.02 -18.74
CA GLU A 338 12.56 7.42 -18.40
C GLU A 338 12.91 7.03 -16.97
N SER A 339 14.21 6.77 -16.72
CA SER A 339 14.78 6.58 -15.40
C SER A 339 15.28 7.92 -14.80
N LYS A 340 15.68 7.90 -13.52
CA LYS A 340 16.20 9.07 -12.78
C LYS A 340 15.18 10.21 -12.66
N ASP A 341 15.65 11.47 -12.56
CA ASP A 341 14.75 12.63 -12.45
C ASP A 341 14.20 13.03 -13.82
N CYS A 342 13.15 12.35 -14.23
CA CYS A 342 12.46 12.60 -15.48
C CYS A 342 11.25 13.57 -15.35
N ARG A 343 10.95 14.10 -14.15
CA ARG A 343 9.71 14.82 -13.85
C ARG A 343 9.41 15.97 -14.81
N ARG A 344 10.40 16.80 -15.12
CA ARG A 344 10.23 17.92 -16.08
C ARG A 344 9.91 17.42 -17.48
N HIS A 345 10.67 16.46 -17.98
CA HIS A 345 10.46 15.90 -19.30
C HIS A 345 9.15 15.10 -19.40
N PHE A 346 8.77 14.41 -18.32
CA PHE A 346 7.46 13.77 -18.20
C PHE A 346 6.31 14.79 -18.40
N ILE A 347 6.37 15.94 -17.72
CA ILE A 347 5.36 17.00 -17.83
C ILE A 347 5.33 17.55 -19.27
N GLU A 348 6.48 17.94 -19.82
CA GLU A 348 6.60 18.55 -21.15
C GLU A 348 6.08 17.61 -22.23
N GLN A 349 6.42 16.33 -22.17
CA GLN A 349 5.98 15.34 -23.14
C GLN A 349 4.48 15.04 -22.99
N LEU A 350 3.97 14.92 -21.76
CA LEU A 350 2.54 14.71 -21.51
C LEU A 350 1.68 15.87 -22.05
N ILE A 351 2.11 17.12 -21.82
CA ILE A 351 1.43 18.32 -22.35
C ILE A 351 1.43 18.34 -23.88
N LYS A 352 2.47 17.83 -24.51
CA LYS A 352 2.61 17.76 -25.98
C LYS A 352 1.73 16.67 -26.57
N ASP A 353 1.64 15.50 -25.94
CA ASP A 353 0.94 14.33 -26.46
C ASP A 353 -0.57 14.40 -26.22
N LEU A 354 -1.00 15.07 -25.12
CA LEU A 354 -2.42 15.23 -24.81
C LEU A 354 -3.11 16.24 -25.73
N PRO A 355 -4.28 15.89 -26.28
CA PRO A 355 -5.15 16.88 -26.96
C PRO A 355 -5.49 18.06 -26.05
N LYS A 356 -5.57 19.26 -26.61
CA LYS A 356 -5.90 20.49 -25.87
C LYS A 356 -7.36 20.56 -25.40
N ALA A 357 -8.22 19.69 -25.90
CA ALA A 357 -9.65 19.62 -25.56
C ALA A 357 -10.08 18.15 -25.44
N GLY A 358 -11.33 17.91 -25.06
CA GLY A 358 -11.88 16.57 -24.89
C GLY A 358 -11.71 16.04 -23.48
N THR A 359 -12.18 14.82 -23.25
CA THR A 359 -12.18 14.16 -21.95
C THR A 359 -10.93 13.32 -21.77
N ILE A 360 -10.39 13.30 -20.54
CA ILE A 360 -9.34 12.38 -20.11
C ILE A 360 -10.00 11.35 -19.20
N LEU A 361 -10.14 10.11 -19.67
CA LEU A 361 -10.59 8.98 -18.86
C LEU A 361 -9.39 8.37 -18.16
N VAL A 362 -9.55 8.12 -16.86
CA VAL A 362 -8.55 7.48 -16.00
C VAL A 362 -9.25 6.51 -15.06
N TYR A 363 -8.52 5.58 -14.49
CA TYR A 363 -9.07 4.63 -13.52
C TYR A 363 -8.61 4.97 -12.11
N ASN A 364 -9.54 5.19 -11.15
CA ASN A 364 -9.23 5.62 -9.76
C ASN A 364 -8.58 7.01 -9.68
N MET A 365 -9.11 7.96 -10.39
CA MET A 365 -8.61 9.32 -10.61
C MET A 365 -8.01 10.01 -9.39
N GLU A 366 -8.74 10.08 -8.27
CA GLU A 366 -8.32 10.83 -7.07
C GLU A 366 -7.18 10.14 -6.29
N GLY A 367 -7.03 8.82 -6.44
CA GLY A 367 -5.95 8.04 -5.80
C GLY A 367 -4.70 7.91 -6.66
N ALA A 368 -4.81 8.18 -7.94
CA ALA A 368 -3.76 7.94 -8.94
C ALA A 368 -3.41 9.21 -9.73
N GLU A 369 -3.72 9.31 -11.02
CA GLU A 369 -3.17 10.28 -11.98
C GLU A 369 -3.39 11.73 -11.53
N LYS A 370 -4.59 12.09 -11.09
CA LYS A 370 -4.90 13.46 -10.65
C LYS A 370 -4.08 13.91 -9.45
N LEU A 371 -3.87 12.99 -8.49
CA LEU A 371 -3.03 13.29 -7.33
C LEU A 371 -1.57 13.50 -7.75
N ARG A 372 -1.06 12.69 -8.70
CA ARG A 372 0.31 12.81 -9.22
C ARG A 372 0.52 14.12 -9.95
N LEU A 373 -0.42 14.52 -10.80
CA LEU A 373 -0.35 15.82 -11.48
C LEU A 373 -0.40 17.01 -10.53
N LYS A 374 -1.18 16.95 -9.45
CA LYS A 374 -1.17 17.98 -8.40
C LYS A 374 0.16 18.04 -7.66
N GLN A 375 0.82 16.91 -7.40
CA GLN A 375 2.15 16.88 -6.80
C GLN A 375 3.18 17.51 -7.75
N LEU A 376 3.16 17.16 -9.03
CA LEU A 376 4.03 17.77 -10.05
C LEU A 376 3.78 19.28 -10.18
N ALA A 377 2.52 19.73 -10.15
CA ALA A 377 2.17 21.16 -10.17
C ALA A 377 2.71 21.93 -8.94
N SER A 378 2.84 21.26 -7.79
CA SER A 378 3.44 21.85 -6.60
C SER A 378 4.97 21.90 -6.63
N GLN A 379 5.60 21.00 -7.41
CA GLN A 379 7.05 20.92 -7.57
C GLN A 379 7.59 21.83 -8.69
N PHE A 380 6.75 22.10 -9.70
CA PHE A 380 7.06 22.86 -10.92
C PHE A 380 5.96 23.88 -11.18
N GLU A 381 6.08 25.06 -10.53
CA GLU A 381 5.07 26.12 -10.58
C GLU A 381 4.80 26.64 -12.00
N GLU A 382 5.81 26.62 -12.86
CA GLU A 382 5.73 27.06 -14.25
C GLU A 382 4.77 26.22 -15.12
N TYR A 383 4.43 24.98 -14.72
CA TYR A 383 3.49 24.10 -15.43
C TYR A 383 2.14 23.95 -14.71
N ARG A 384 1.93 24.71 -13.62
CA ARG A 384 0.71 24.57 -12.79
C ARG A 384 -0.58 24.72 -13.58
N GLU A 385 -0.67 25.76 -14.39
CA GLU A 385 -1.90 26.06 -15.15
C GLU A 385 -2.25 24.93 -16.14
N GLU A 386 -1.25 24.41 -16.85
CA GLU A 386 -1.44 23.30 -17.79
C GLU A 386 -1.86 22.01 -17.07
N LEU A 387 -1.19 21.67 -15.95
CA LEU A 387 -1.49 20.48 -15.18
C LEU A 387 -2.87 20.56 -14.51
N GLU A 388 -3.28 21.72 -14.01
CA GLU A 388 -4.63 21.96 -13.47
C GLU A 388 -5.68 21.88 -14.57
N SER A 389 -5.40 22.39 -15.77
CA SER A 389 -6.26 22.25 -16.94
C SER A 389 -6.45 20.78 -17.34
N ILE A 390 -5.38 19.97 -17.32
CA ILE A 390 -5.46 18.52 -17.53
C ILE A 390 -6.36 17.88 -16.46
N CYS A 391 -6.11 18.16 -15.18
CA CYS A 391 -6.92 17.64 -14.08
C CYS A 391 -8.41 17.98 -14.18
N SER A 392 -8.74 19.17 -14.71
CA SER A 392 -10.12 19.62 -14.85
C SER A 392 -10.95 18.85 -15.89
N ARG A 393 -10.28 18.20 -16.84
CA ARG A 393 -10.89 17.39 -17.93
C ARG A 393 -10.97 15.91 -17.60
N MET A 394 -10.43 15.48 -16.45
CA MET A 394 -10.42 14.08 -16.03
C MET A 394 -11.81 13.61 -15.59
N ILE A 395 -12.17 12.41 -16.01
CA ILE A 395 -13.36 11.68 -15.56
C ILE A 395 -12.90 10.27 -15.15
N ASP A 396 -13.39 9.83 -14.00
CA ASP A 396 -13.04 8.52 -13.42
C ASP A 396 -13.93 7.41 -13.96
N LEU A 397 -13.34 6.49 -14.73
CA LEU A 397 -14.02 5.32 -15.30
C LEU A 397 -14.40 4.28 -14.25
N SER A 398 -13.82 4.31 -13.05
CA SER A 398 -14.21 3.40 -11.95
C SER A 398 -15.58 3.74 -11.35
N LYS A 399 -16.03 5.00 -11.47
CA LYS A 399 -17.24 5.51 -10.78
C LYS A 399 -18.53 4.81 -11.13
N PRO A 400 -18.82 4.40 -12.39
CA PRO A 400 -20.00 3.59 -12.71
C PRO A 400 -20.09 2.29 -11.88
N PHE A 401 -18.95 1.68 -11.58
CA PHE A 401 -18.86 0.42 -10.85
C PHE A 401 -18.87 0.66 -9.34
N GLU A 402 -18.05 1.57 -8.84
CA GLU A 402 -17.99 1.97 -7.44
C GLU A 402 -19.35 2.45 -6.92
N ALA A 403 -20.04 3.26 -7.71
CA ALA A 403 -21.37 3.78 -7.36
C ALA A 403 -22.51 2.76 -7.60
N GLY A 404 -22.21 1.55 -8.10
CA GLY A 404 -23.22 0.54 -8.38
C GLY A 404 -24.20 0.95 -9.49
N LEU A 405 -23.75 1.71 -10.50
CA LEU A 405 -24.55 1.97 -11.71
C LEU A 405 -24.55 0.76 -12.62
N TYR A 406 -23.46 0.02 -12.64
CA TYR A 406 -23.32 -1.27 -13.31
C TYR A 406 -22.67 -2.28 -12.37
N TYR A 407 -23.20 -3.49 -12.31
CA TYR A 407 -22.60 -4.60 -11.61
C TYR A 407 -22.90 -5.93 -12.30
N ASN A 408 -21.85 -6.73 -12.48
CA ASN A 408 -21.94 -8.12 -12.95
C ASN A 408 -21.34 -9.03 -11.88
N SER A 409 -21.98 -10.15 -11.55
CA SER A 409 -21.52 -11.06 -10.50
C SER A 409 -20.11 -11.59 -10.75
N LYS A 410 -19.66 -11.68 -12.01
CA LYS A 410 -18.28 -12.03 -12.36
C LYS A 410 -17.22 -11.07 -11.79
N MET A 411 -17.61 -9.87 -11.42
CA MET A 411 -16.73 -8.90 -10.73
C MET A 411 -16.38 -9.36 -9.30
N ARG A 412 -17.13 -10.30 -8.72
CA ARG A 412 -16.90 -10.90 -7.40
C ARG A 412 -16.64 -9.84 -6.31
N GLY A 413 -17.41 -8.76 -6.32
CA GLY A 413 -17.31 -7.65 -5.36
C GLY A 413 -16.12 -6.72 -5.57
N HIS A 414 -15.31 -6.92 -6.59
CA HIS A 414 -14.18 -6.07 -6.95
C HIS A 414 -14.50 -5.21 -8.16
N TYR A 415 -14.02 -3.97 -8.15
CA TYR A 415 -14.16 -3.04 -9.27
C TYR A 415 -12.80 -2.43 -9.71
N SER A 416 -11.69 -3.14 -9.51
CA SER A 416 -10.43 -2.80 -10.16
C SER A 416 -10.53 -3.06 -11.67
N LEU A 417 -9.76 -2.35 -12.47
CA LEU A 417 -9.74 -2.51 -13.93
C LEU A 417 -9.53 -3.99 -14.34
N LYS A 418 -8.61 -4.69 -13.67
CA LYS A 418 -8.34 -6.12 -13.87
C LYS A 418 -9.51 -7.04 -13.54
N SER A 419 -10.35 -6.64 -12.59
CA SER A 419 -11.56 -7.41 -12.24
C SER A 419 -12.73 -7.15 -13.18
N ILE A 420 -12.74 -6.00 -13.83
CA ILE A 420 -13.83 -5.57 -14.72
C ILE A 420 -13.58 -5.96 -16.18
N LEU A 421 -12.34 -5.85 -16.64
CA LEU A 421 -11.97 -6.16 -18.03
C LEU A 421 -12.53 -7.52 -18.52
N PRO A 422 -12.43 -8.64 -17.76
CA PRO A 422 -12.96 -9.95 -18.19
C PRO A 422 -14.48 -10.00 -18.32
N VAL A 423 -15.21 -9.02 -17.80
CA VAL A 423 -16.67 -8.91 -17.98
C VAL A 423 -16.99 -8.43 -19.39
N PHE A 424 -16.15 -7.58 -19.98
CA PHE A 424 -16.39 -6.94 -21.27
C PHE A 424 -15.59 -7.55 -22.43
N SER A 425 -14.45 -8.19 -22.14
CA SER A 425 -13.64 -8.88 -23.15
C SER A 425 -13.07 -10.18 -22.62
N LYS A 426 -12.99 -11.18 -23.51
CA LYS A 426 -12.28 -12.44 -23.26
C LYS A 426 -10.92 -12.49 -23.96
N ASP A 427 -10.74 -11.62 -24.95
CA ASP A 427 -9.57 -11.65 -25.83
C ASP A 427 -8.47 -10.70 -25.35
N VAL A 428 -8.78 -9.80 -24.41
CA VAL A 428 -7.83 -8.86 -23.80
C VAL A 428 -7.55 -9.33 -22.37
N SER A 429 -6.30 -9.60 -22.06
CA SER A 429 -5.88 -10.22 -20.81
C SER A 429 -4.47 -9.78 -20.41
N TYR A 430 -4.20 -9.71 -19.11
CA TYR A 430 -2.86 -9.46 -18.53
C TYR A 430 -2.02 -10.74 -18.40
N HIS A 431 -2.58 -11.92 -18.71
CA HIS A 431 -1.96 -13.22 -18.39
C HIS A 431 -0.63 -13.46 -19.08
N ASP A 432 -0.48 -12.95 -20.31
CA ASP A 432 0.71 -13.22 -21.13
C ASP A 432 1.77 -12.10 -21.03
N LEU A 433 1.58 -11.15 -20.08
CA LEU A 433 2.53 -10.07 -19.86
C LEU A 433 3.63 -10.50 -18.88
N ASP A 434 4.87 -10.10 -19.15
CA ASP A 434 6.00 -10.28 -18.23
C ASP A 434 5.81 -9.51 -16.93
N ILE A 435 5.26 -8.29 -17.03
CA ILE A 435 4.82 -7.48 -15.89
C ILE A 435 3.30 -7.57 -15.79
N GLN A 436 2.81 -8.05 -14.64
CA GLN A 436 1.38 -8.29 -14.41
C GLN A 436 0.74 -7.35 -13.39
N ASN A 437 1.52 -6.50 -12.72
CA ASN A 437 1.04 -5.53 -11.75
C ASN A 437 2.04 -4.39 -11.55
N GLY A 438 1.55 -3.23 -11.06
CA GLY A 438 2.37 -2.04 -10.86
C GLY A 438 3.56 -2.25 -9.90
N LEU A 439 3.46 -3.19 -8.93
CA LEU A 439 4.57 -3.51 -8.05
C LEU A 439 5.77 -4.11 -8.82
N ASN A 440 5.49 -5.01 -9.76
CA ASN A 440 6.53 -5.58 -10.62
C ASN A 440 7.13 -4.50 -11.55
N ALA A 441 6.32 -3.53 -12.02
CA ALA A 441 6.82 -2.39 -12.78
C ALA A 441 7.78 -1.53 -11.95
N VAL A 442 7.45 -1.25 -10.68
CA VAL A 442 8.34 -0.51 -9.76
C VAL A 442 9.66 -1.28 -9.52
N PHE A 443 9.62 -2.59 -9.30
CA PHE A 443 10.85 -3.37 -9.11
C PHE A 443 11.71 -3.39 -10.38
N ALA A 444 11.11 -3.53 -11.55
CA ALA A 444 11.81 -3.46 -12.82
C ALA A 444 12.44 -2.08 -13.04
N TYR A 445 11.72 -1.00 -12.70
CA TYR A 445 12.23 0.37 -12.75
C TYR A 445 13.43 0.58 -11.82
N ARG A 446 13.37 0.13 -10.56
CA ARG A 446 14.44 0.31 -9.56
C ARG A 446 15.76 -0.32 -9.96
N THR A 447 15.71 -1.45 -10.67
CA THR A 447 16.90 -2.16 -11.14
C THR A 447 17.32 -1.78 -12.56
N TYR A 448 16.58 -0.88 -13.23
CA TYR A 448 16.79 -0.55 -14.64
C TYR A 448 18.18 -0.02 -14.95
N ASP A 449 18.67 0.93 -14.14
CA ASP A 449 19.97 1.58 -14.39
C ASP A 449 21.18 0.65 -14.15
N GLU A 450 21.00 -0.44 -13.42
CA GLU A 450 22.02 -1.45 -13.12
C GLU A 450 22.21 -2.48 -14.25
N LYS A 451 21.28 -2.50 -15.22
CA LYS A 451 21.22 -3.46 -16.31
C LYS A 451 22.08 -3.04 -17.51
N ASP A 452 22.48 -4.02 -18.32
CA ASP A 452 23.10 -3.74 -19.62
C ASP A 452 22.07 -3.19 -20.65
N GLU A 453 22.54 -2.75 -21.81
CA GLU A 453 21.69 -2.06 -22.80
C GLU A 453 20.63 -2.98 -23.44
N GLU A 454 20.88 -4.31 -23.54
CA GLU A 454 19.90 -5.28 -24.06
C GLU A 454 18.81 -5.52 -23.01
N GLU A 455 19.19 -5.79 -21.76
CA GLU A 455 18.27 -5.96 -20.64
C GLU A 455 17.43 -4.67 -20.38
N LYS A 456 18.02 -3.48 -20.51
CA LYS A 456 17.30 -2.22 -20.42
C LYS A 456 16.20 -2.09 -21.46
N LYS A 457 16.47 -2.53 -22.69
CA LYS A 457 15.46 -2.52 -23.75
C LYS A 457 14.29 -3.43 -23.41
N ASP A 458 14.57 -4.65 -22.95
CA ASP A 458 13.55 -5.62 -22.59
C ASP A 458 12.69 -5.12 -21.41
N VAL A 459 13.31 -4.58 -20.37
CA VAL A 459 12.60 -4.00 -19.21
C VAL A 459 11.73 -2.81 -19.62
N LYS A 460 12.26 -1.91 -20.46
CA LYS A 460 11.49 -0.78 -20.97
C LYS A 460 10.27 -1.23 -21.78
N GLU A 461 10.46 -2.24 -22.64
CA GLU A 461 9.36 -2.82 -23.44
C GLU A 461 8.31 -3.48 -22.55
N ALA A 462 8.73 -4.27 -21.55
CA ALA A 462 7.82 -4.93 -20.62
C ALA A 462 6.99 -3.94 -19.80
N ILE A 463 7.63 -2.90 -19.22
CA ILE A 463 6.92 -1.83 -18.48
C ILE A 463 5.96 -1.09 -19.41
N SER A 464 6.43 -0.74 -20.63
CA SER A 464 5.61 0.00 -21.61
C SER A 464 4.39 -0.81 -22.06
N THR A 465 4.57 -2.10 -22.31
CA THR A 465 3.47 -3.01 -22.70
C THR A 465 2.45 -3.18 -21.58
N TYR A 466 2.89 -3.25 -20.33
CA TYR A 466 2.00 -3.33 -19.19
C TYR A 466 1.13 -2.07 -19.05
N CYS A 467 1.73 -0.87 -19.03
CA CYS A 467 1.01 0.40 -18.93
C CYS A 467 0.11 0.66 -20.17
N GLN A 468 0.55 0.23 -21.38
CA GLN A 468 -0.27 0.25 -22.58
C GLN A 468 -1.52 -0.63 -22.44
N MET A 469 -1.40 -1.78 -21.80
CA MET A 469 -2.52 -2.66 -21.55
C MET A 469 -3.55 -2.00 -20.61
N ASP A 470 -3.12 -1.25 -19.58
CA ASP A 470 -4.04 -0.56 -18.67
C ASP A 470 -4.88 0.48 -19.44
N THR A 471 -4.29 1.34 -20.26
CA THR A 471 -5.04 2.33 -21.06
C THR A 471 -5.89 1.69 -22.16
N TYR A 472 -5.45 0.57 -22.74
CA TYR A 472 -6.27 -0.17 -23.70
C TYR A 472 -7.44 -0.89 -23.01
N ALA A 473 -7.26 -1.37 -21.79
CA ALA A 473 -8.32 -1.95 -20.97
C ALA A 473 -9.38 -0.89 -20.60
N GLU A 474 -8.98 0.35 -20.31
CA GLU A 474 -9.92 1.47 -20.11
C GLU A 474 -10.79 1.70 -21.36
N TYR A 475 -10.18 1.72 -22.55
CA TYR A 475 -10.89 1.82 -23.81
C TYR A 475 -11.91 0.67 -23.99
N VAL A 476 -11.48 -0.57 -23.77
CA VAL A 476 -12.35 -1.76 -23.89
C VAL A 476 -13.51 -1.71 -22.91
N VAL A 477 -13.26 -1.34 -21.65
CA VAL A 477 -14.28 -1.23 -20.59
C VAL A 477 -15.29 -0.13 -20.91
N TYR A 478 -14.82 1.04 -21.34
CA TYR A 478 -15.71 2.15 -21.71
C TYR A 478 -16.64 1.78 -22.88
N HIS A 479 -16.10 1.22 -23.95
CA HIS A 479 -16.89 0.76 -25.11
C HIS A 479 -17.78 -0.45 -24.75
N GLY A 480 -17.35 -1.29 -23.83
CA GLY A 480 -18.16 -2.35 -23.28
C GLY A 480 -19.41 -1.83 -22.55
N LEU A 481 -19.25 -0.79 -21.73
CA LEU A 481 -20.38 -0.12 -21.07
C LEU A 481 -21.36 0.52 -22.08
N ILE A 482 -20.85 1.18 -23.14
CA ILE A 482 -21.69 1.75 -24.21
C ILE A 482 -22.54 0.64 -24.83
N LYS A 483 -21.92 -0.47 -25.25
CA LYS A 483 -22.62 -1.60 -25.85
C LYS A 483 -23.70 -2.18 -24.92
N GLU A 484 -23.44 -2.28 -23.62
CA GLU A 484 -24.43 -2.77 -22.65
C GLU A 484 -25.63 -1.80 -22.54
N VAL A 485 -25.38 -0.48 -22.56
CA VAL A 485 -26.45 0.53 -22.51
C VAL A 485 -27.30 0.51 -23.79
N GLU A 486 -26.71 0.20 -24.95
CA GLU A 486 -27.40 0.19 -26.25
C GLU A 486 -28.18 -1.11 -26.54
N LYS A 487 -27.79 -2.24 -25.96
CA LYS A 487 -28.39 -3.58 -26.26
C LYS A 487 -29.89 -3.67 -26.12
N ASP A 488 -30.50 -2.86 -25.27
CA ASP A 488 -31.94 -2.89 -25.00
C ASP A 488 -32.60 -1.52 -25.27
N ALA A 489 -31.97 -0.63 -26.02
CA ALA A 489 -32.55 0.64 -26.50
C ALA A 489 -33.24 0.39 -27.84
#